data_eaba01255d328491fea26467fd338b22
#
_entry.id   eaba01255d328491fea26467fd338b22
#
_cell.length_a   1.000
_cell.length_b   1.000
_cell.length_c   1.000
_cell.angle_alpha   90.00
_cell.angle_beta   90.00
_cell.angle_gamma   90.00
#
_symmetry.space_group_name_H-M   'P 1'
#
loop_
_entity.id
_entity.type
_entity.pdbx_description
1 polymer ?
#
loop_
_entity_poly.entity_id
_entity_poly.type
_entity_poly.pdbx_seq_one_letter_code
_entity_poly.pdbx_strand_id
1 'polypeptide(L)'
;MAPKPEFADRLTAYIKEKGFVYGPEPEIYGGVSGFYSYGPLGKRLKNNIEEVIRKHFNAQDFYEVEFPIVTPAIVWKASGHLDGFNDPVILTEDGKESYRADKLIEEMAGISAGHMGDEELLKTIQEKNIKAPTGKKLALKIERHSLMMKTTIGGNIEAYNRPETATTTYLQFKNYLKFFRDTLPFGVFQIGKAFRNEISPRQHLLRCREFTQAESQTMLFPEMKQNWEKFEEAKSDTMPLWTEQMQKLAKEPQDTSLAEAIGK
;
A
#
# COMPACT_ATOMS: atom_id res chain seq x y z
N MET A 1 -2.33 -3.63 20.00
CA MET A 1 -3.34 -2.83 20.74
C MET A 1 -3.45 -1.47 20.08
N ALA A 2 -4.63 -1.07 19.59
CA ALA A 2 -4.83 0.29 19.08
C ALA A 2 -4.66 1.30 20.23
N PRO A 3 -3.98 2.44 20.03
CA PRO A 3 -3.83 3.45 21.07
C PRO A 3 -5.20 3.99 21.49
N LYS A 4 -5.32 4.36 22.75
CA LYS A 4 -6.56 5.01 23.26
C LYS A 4 -6.84 6.26 22.44
N PRO A 5 -8.10 6.57 22.11
CA PRO A 5 -8.47 7.75 21.29
C PRO A 5 -7.80 9.05 21.76
N GLU A 6 -7.80 9.29 23.06
CA GLU A 6 -7.16 10.46 23.68
C GLU A 6 -5.64 10.56 23.40
N PHE A 7 -4.94 9.43 23.35
CA PHE A 7 -3.50 9.42 22.99
C PHE A 7 -3.29 9.75 21.51
N ALA A 8 -4.11 9.20 20.62
CA ALA A 8 -4.01 9.46 19.18
C ALA A 8 -4.24 10.95 18.86
N ASP A 9 -5.24 11.58 19.48
CA ASP A 9 -5.55 13.00 19.31
C ASP A 9 -4.43 13.90 19.82
N ARG A 10 -3.90 13.61 21.01
CA ARG A 10 -2.75 14.33 21.58
C ARG A 10 -1.50 14.19 20.73
N LEU A 11 -1.23 12.99 20.20
CA LEU A 11 -0.09 12.74 19.32
C LEU A 11 -0.23 13.54 18.02
N THR A 12 -1.43 13.56 17.41
CA THR A 12 -1.71 14.32 16.19
C THR A 12 -1.49 15.81 16.40
N ALA A 13 -2.01 16.37 17.50
CA ALA A 13 -1.81 17.78 17.84
C ALA A 13 -0.31 18.10 18.04
N TYR A 14 0.42 17.26 18.75
CA TYR A 14 1.86 17.42 18.97
C TYR A 14 2.67 17.37 17.68
N ILE A 15 2.40 16.38 16.80
CA ILE A 15 3.06 16.22 15.51
C ILE A 15 2.87 17.49 14.65
N LYS A 16 1.67 18.07 14.65
CA LYS A 16 1.35 19.29 13.92
C LYS A 16 2.07 20.51 14.54
N GLU A 17 1.95 20.71 15.85
CA GLU A 17 2.58 21.83 16.56
C GLU A 17 4.11 21.84 16.36
N LYS A 18 4.75 20.69 16.40
CA LYS A 18 6.22 20.56 16.25
C LYS A 18 6.69 20.54 14.79
N GLY A 19 5.81 20.73 13.81
CA GLY A 19 6.19 20.84 12.40
C GLY A 19 6.65 19.52 11.78
N PHE A 20 6.08 18.40 12.23
CA PHE A 20 6.29 17.12 11.57
C PHE A 20 5.35 16.92 10.38
N VAL A 21 4.04 17.10 10.59
CA VAL A 21 3.03 16.85 9.57
C VAL A 21 1.91 17.86 9.71
N TYR A 22 1.50 18.43 8.57
CA TYR A 22 0.36 19.34 8.45
C TYR A 22 -0.75 18.68 7.62
N GLY A 23 -1.97 19.09 7.85
CA GLY A 23 -3.12 18.63 7.08
C GLY A 23 -4.26 18.07 7.96
N PRO A 24 -5.33 17.58 7.33
CA PRO A 24 -5.46 17.29 5.87
C PRO A 24 -5.34 18.54 4.98
N GLU A 25 -4.64 18.41 3.88
CA GLU A 25 -4.41 19.52 2.94
C GLU A 25 -5.57 19.69 1.92
N PRO A 26 -5.84 20.91 1.39
CA PRO A 26 -5.33 22.18 1.93
C PRO A 26 -6.21 22.68 3.10
N GLU A 27 -5.62 22.81 4.28
CA GLU A 27 -6.36 23.14 5.52
C GLU A 27 -7.18 24.43 5.42
N ILE A 28 -6.65 25.46 4.76
CA ILE A 28 -7.34 26.77 4.61
C ILE A 28 -8.64 26.68 3.80
N TYR A 29 -8.87 25.57 3.08
CA TYR A 29 -10.08 25.30 2.31
C TYR A 29 -10.86 24.09 2.83
N GLY A 30 -10.62 23.70 4.08
CA GLY A 30 -11.33 22.61 4.75
C GLY A 30 -10.65 21.24 4.69
N GLY A 31 -9.57 21.12 3.91
CA GLY A 31 -8.77 19.91 3.80
C GLY A 31 -9.47 18.69 3.18
N VAL A 32 -8.70 17.82 2.55
CA VAL A 32 -9.16 16.54 2.00
C VAL A 32 -8.39 15.41 2.66
N SER A 33 -9.08 14.53 3.38
CA SER A 33 -8.45 13.39 4.08
C SER A 33 -7.53 12.58 3.17
N GLY A 34 -6.40 12.15 3.69
CA GLY A 34 -5.43 11.35 2.94
C GLY A 34 -4.38 12.15 2.17
N PHE A 35 -4.43 13.48 2.22
CA PHE A 35 -3.37 14.36 1.73
C PHE A 35 -2.75 15.11 2.89
N TYR A 36 -1.43 15.00 3.04
CA TYR A 36 -0.67 15.59 4.15
C TYR A 36 0.64 16.17 3.66
N SER A 37 1.07 17.26 4.28
CA SER A 37 2.37 17.88 4.05
C SER A 37 3.36 17.51 5.15
N TYR A 38 4.58 17.18 4.78
CA TYR A 38 5.65 17.05 5.75
C TYR A 38 6.22 18.44 6.08
N GLY A 39 6.11 18.83 7.33
CA GLY A 39 6.76 20.05 7.84
C GLY A 39 8.28 19.89 7.94
N PRO A 40 9.01 20.91 8.41
CA PRO A 40 10.47 20.90 8.41
C PRO A 40 11.09 19.71 9.14
N LEU A 41 10.58 19.36 10.32
CA LEU A 41 11.07 18.20 11.07
C LEU A 41 10.63 16.88 10.46
N GLY A 42 9.39 16.80 9.98
CA GLY A 42 8.89 15.59 9.31
C GLY A 42 9.63 15.28 8.01
N LYS A 43 9.91 16.32 7.20
CA LYS A 43 10.69 16.14 5.96
C LYS A 43 12.13 15.70 6.25
N ARG A 44 12.75 16.26 7.29
CA ARG A 44 14.09 15.82 7.72
C ARG A 44 14.10 14.36 8.15
N LEU A 45 13.13 13.95 8.98
CA LEU A 45 12.99 12.55 9.41
C LEU A 45 12.76 11.63 8.21
N LYS A 46 11.87 12.01 7.28
CA LYS A 46 11.62 11.27 6.05
C LYS A 46 12.88 11.11 5.21
N ASN A 47 13.66 12.17 5.03
CA ASN A 47 14.94 12.11 4.28
C ASN A 47 15.93 11.14 4.94
N ASN A 48 16.04 11.14 6.26
CA ASN A 48 16.92 10.21 6.98
C ASN A 48 16.50 8.74 6.76
N ILE A 49 15.20 8.47 6.77
CA ILE A 49 14.68 7.13 6.48
C ILE A 49 14.99 6.72 5.04
N GLU A 50 14.71 7.59 4.07
CA GLU A 50 15.02 7.34 2.66
C GLU A 50 16.52 7.09 2.43
N GLU A 51 17.38 7.82 3.14
CA GLU A 51 18.84 7.65 3.04
C GLU A 51 19.31 6.29 3.59
N VAL A 52 18.71 5.82 4.68
CA VAL A 52 18.99 4.47 5.20
C VAL A 52 18.58 3.40 4.18
N ILE A 53 17.42 3.57 3.55
CA ILE A 53 16.93 2.66 2.50
C ILE A 53 17.90 2.66 1.30
N ARG A 54 18.33 3.84 0.81
CA ARG A 54 19.30 3.97 -0.27
C ARG A 54 20.61 3.27 0.05
N LYS A 55 21.16 3.51 1.23
CA LYS A 55 22.39 2.86 1.67
C LYS A 55 22.28 1.34 1.67
N HIS A 56 21.14 0.83 2.15
CA HIS A 56 20.91 -0.62 2.19
C HIS A 56 20.85 -1.23 0.78
N PHE A 57 20.08 -0.66 -0.13
CA PHE A 57 19.98 -1.17 -1.50
C PHE A 57 21.29 -1.02 -2.29
N ASN A 58 21.95 0.13 -2.15
CA ASN A 58 23.24 0.36 -2.81
C ASN A 58 24.32 -0.63 -2.33
N ALA A 59 24.32 -1.00 -1.04
CA ALA A 59 25.23 -2.00 -0.49
C ALA A 59 24.97 -3.44 -1.02
N GLN A 60 23.82 -3.66 -1.67
CA GLN A 60 23.46 -4.92 -2.33
C GLN A 60 23.56 -4.83 -3.87
N ASP A 61 24.27 -3.82 -4.38
CA ASP A 61 24.46 -3.57 -5.82
C ASP A 61 23.15 -3.30 -6.58
N PHE A 62 22.13 -2.76 -5.91
CA PHE A 62 20.93 -2.25 -6.57
C PHE A 62 21.14 -0.81 -7.02
N TYR A 63 20.63 -0.45 -8.18
CA TYR A 63 20.70 0.88 -8.74
C TYR A 63 19.37 1.64 -8.57
N GLU A 64 19.44 2.88 -8.03
CA GLU A 64 18.26 3.72 -7.91
C GLU A 64 17.80 4.21 -9.28
N VAL A 65 16.49 4.14 -9.52
CA VAL A 65 15.84 4.60 -10.76
C VAL A 65 14.64 5.48 -10.41
N GLU A 66 14.21 6.31 -11.38
CA GLU A 66 13.07 7.19 -11.22
C GLU A 66 12.21 7.19 -12.49
N PHE A 67 10.88 7.18 -12.31
CA PHE A 67 9.91 7.16 -13.42
C PHE A 67 8.82 8.21 -13.22
N PRO A 68 8.16 8.63 -14.33
CA PRO A 68 7.03 9.53 -14.27
C PRO A 68 5.91 9.01 -13.36
N ILE A 69 5.32 9.93 -12.62
CA ILE A 69 4.15 9.65 -11.77
C ILE A 69 2.91 9.44 -12.65
N VAL A 70 2.72 10.32 -13.64
CA VAL A 70 1.57 10.26 -14.56
C VAL A 70 1.89 9.29 -15.68
N THR A 71 1.04 8.27 -15.83
CA THR A 71 1.26 7.16 -16.76
C THR A 71 0.01 6.93 -17.60
N PRO A 72 0.12 6.78 -18.94
CA PRO A 72 -1.02 6.54 -19.83
C PRO A 72 -1.81 5.29 -19.45
N ALA A 73 -3.14 5.33 -19.67
CA ALA A 73 -4.08 4.27 -19.31
C ALA A 73 -3.70 2.89 -19.87
N ILE A 74 -3.05 2.84 -21.05
CA ILE A 74 -2.66 1.58 -21.69
C ILE A 74 -1.72 0.73 -20.79
N VAL A 75 -0.86 1.35 -20.00
CA VAL A 75 0.04 0.66 -19.07
C VAL A 75 -0.75 -0.05 -17.99
N TRP A 76 -1.72 0.64 -17.40
CA TRP A 76 -2.55 0.10 -16.33
C TRP A 76 -3.58 -0.91 -16.81
N LYS A 77 -3.99 -0.81 -18.06
CA LYS A 77 -4.78 -1.84 -18.73
C LYS A 77 -3.95 -3.11 -18.94
N ALA A 78 -2.74 -2.97 -19.45
CA ALA A 78 -1.85 -4.10 -19.70
C ALA A 78 -1.45 -4.84 -18.42
N SER A 79 -1.29 -4.14 -17.29
CA SER A 79 -0.99 -4.71 -15.99
C SER A 79 -2.22 -5.21 -15.21
N GLY A 80 -3.46 -4.99 -15.73
CA GLY A 80 -4.71 -5.42 -15.09
C GLY A 80 -5.20 -4.51 -13.96
N HIS A 81 -4.52 -3.40 -13.66
CA HIS A 81 -4.93 -2.50 -12.58
C HIS A 81 -6.27 -1.82 -12.85
N LEU A 82 -6.60 -1.50 -14.11
CA LEU A 82 -7.87 -0.84 -14.41
C LEU A 82 -9.08 -1.75 -14.13
N ASP A 83 -8.90 -3.05 -14.29
CA ASP A 83 -9.99 -4.02 -14.12
C ASP A 83 -10.05 -4.59 -12.70
N GLY A 84 -8.90 -4.79 -12.05
CA GLY A 84 -8.79 -5.51 -10.77
C GLY A 84 -8.52 -4.65 -9.54
N PHE A 85 -7.98 -3.42 -9.70
CA PHE A 85 -7.59 -2.61 -8.57
C PHE A 85 -8.75 -1.74 -8.07
N ASN A 86 -9.71 -2.38 -7.40
CA ASN A 86 -10.92 -1.75 -6.89
C ASN A 86 -11.35 -2.36 -5.55
N ASP A 87 -12.01 -1.55 -4.74
CA ASP A 87 -12.59 -1.96 -3.45
C ASP A 87 -14.11 -2.13 -3.54
N PRO A 88 -14.70 -3.11 -2.83
CA PRO A 88 -16.13 -3.23 -2.68
C PRO A 88 -16.64 -2.15 -1.72
N VAL A 89 -17.54 -1.31 -2.19
CA VAL A 89 -18.09 -0.16 -1.43
C VAL A 89 -19.58 -0.33 -1.24
N ILE A 90 -20.04 0.02 -0.04
CA ILE A 90 -21.44 0.14 0.29
C ILE A 90 -21.73 1.56 0.80
N LEU A 91 -22.81 2.16 0.30
CA LEU A 91 -23.24 3.50 0.72
C LEU A 91 -24.32 3.38 1.81
N THR A 92 -24.51 4.45 2.56
CA THR A 92 -25.73 4.63 3.33
C THR A 92 -26.92 4.90 2.41
N GLU A 93 -28.17 4.60 2.84
CA GLU A 93 -29.38 4.81 2.02
C GLU A 93 -29.54 6.27 1.57
N ASP A 94 -29.04 7.23 2.34
CA ASP A 94 -29.03 8.65 2.00
C ASP A 94 -27.89 9.06 1.05
N GLY A 95 -27.02 8.12 0.68
CA GLY A 95 -25.88 8.32 -0.22
C GLY A 95 -24.77 9.23 0.33
N LYS A 96 -24.84 9.63 1.60
CA LYS A 96 -23.90 10.61 2.17
C LYS A 96 -22.62 10.01 2.73
N GLU A 97 -22.65 8.72 3.05
CA GLU A 97 -21.50 8.03 3.64
C GLU A 97 -21.20 6.78 2.82
N SER A 98 -19.92 6.48 2.67
CA SER A 98 -19.43 5.32 1.95
C SER A 98 -18.43 4.54 2.81
N TYR A 99 -18.52 3.22 2.75
CA TYR A 99 -17.68 2.31 3.53
C TYR A 99 -17.16 1.17 2.64
N ARG A 100 -15.97 0.69 2.92
CA ARG A 100 -15.55 -0.60 2.36
C ARG A 100 -16.39 -1.70 3.00
N ALA A 101 -17.08 -2.46 2.18
CA ALA A 101 -18.01 -3.47 2.66
C ALA A 101 -17.32 -4.60 3.44
N ASP A 102 -16.16 -5.06 2.96
CA ASP A 102 -15.35 -6.07 3.62
C ASP A 102 -14.86 -5.60 5.00
N LYS A 103 -14.33 -4.38 5.09
CA LYS A 103 -13.85 -3.82 6.36
C LYS A 103 -14.97 -3.53 7.33
N LEU A 104 -16.11 -3.10 6.83
CA LEU A 104 -17.28 -2.85 7.67
C LEU A 104 -17.76 -4.16 8.34
N ILE A 105 -17.77 -5.26 7.60
CA ILE A 105 -18.11 -6.59 8.15
C ILE A 105 -17.06 -7.01 9.21
N GLU A 106 -15.77 -6.83 8.92
CA GLU A 106 -14.69 -7.15 9.87
C GLU A 106 -14.84 -6.36 11.18
N GLU A 107 -15.08 -5.04 11.08
CA GLU A 107 -15.20 -4.15 12.23
C GLU A 107 -16.48 -4.39 13.06
N MET A 108 -17.62 -4.60 12.40
CA MET A 108 -18.92 -4.66 13.07
C MET A 108 -19.33 -6.07 13.49
N ALA A 109 -18.88 -7.11 12.77
CA ALA A 109 -19.25 -8.50 13.03
C ALA A 109 -18.07 -9.41 13.44
N GLY A 110 -16.81 -8.94 13.35
CA GLY A 110 -15.61 -9.74 13.66
C GLY A 110 -15.38 -10.91 12.69
N ILE A 111 -15.94 -10.84 11.48
CA ILE A 111 -15.85 -11.88 10.46
C ILE A 111 -14.83 -11.46 9.41
N SER A 112 -13.85 -12.30 9.09
CA SER A 112 -12.92 -12.04 7.98
C SER A 112 -13.67 -12.05 6.65
N ALA A 113 -13.67 -10.93 5.93
CA ALA A 113 -14.48 -10.72 4.73
C ALA A 113 -13.66 -10.37 3.47
N GLY A 114 -12.35 -10.28 3.57
CA GLY A 114 -11.48 -9.89 2.44
C GLY A 114 -11.47 -10.87 1.25
N HIS A 115 -11.96 -12.09 1.45
CA HIS A 115 -12.07 -13.13 0.40
C HIS A 115 -13.49 -13.26 -0.19
N MET A 116 -14.46 -12.54 0.35
CA MET A 116 -15.88 -12.67 -0.03
C MET A 116 -16.17 -11.94 -1.36
N GLY A 117 -17.00 -12.56 -2.18
CA GLY A 117 -17.58 -11.91 -3.37
C GLY A 117 -18.70 -10.91 -3.00
N ASP A 118 -19.12 -10.09 -3.97
CA ASP A 118 -20.13 -9.03 -3.72
C ASP A 118 -21.45 -9.55 -3.18
N GLU A 119 -21.91 -10.68 -3.69
CA GLU A 119 -23.16 -11.33 -3.22
C GLU A 119 -23.02 -11.82 -1.77
N GLU A 120 -21.89 -12.41 -1.43
CA GLU A 120 -21.62 -12.91 -0.08
C GLU A 120 -21.47 -11.77 0.93
N LEU A 121 -20.82 -10.67 0.53
CA LEU A 121 -20.74 -9.46 1.34
C LEU A 121 -22.13 -8.89 1.64
N LEU A 122 -23.00 -8.75 0.62
CA LEU A 122 -24.38 -8.28 0.80
C LEU A 122 -25.19 -9.19 1.71
N LYS A 123 -25.12 -10.50 1.48
CA LYS A 123 -25.79 -11.51 2.29
C LYS A 123 -25.36 -11.41 3.77
N THR A 124 -24.06 -11.32 4.02
CA THR A 124 -23.52 -11.20 5.38
C THR A 124 -23.98 -9.91 6.06
N ILE A 125 -24.00 -8.78 5.35
CA ILE A 125 -24.51 -7.50 5.87
C ILE A 125 -25.98 -7.61 6.26
N GLN A 126 -26.80 -8.25 5.44
CA GLN A 126 -28.22 -8.47 5.72
C GLN A 126 -28.45 -9.42 6.89
N GLU A 127 -27.86 -10.60 6.88
CA GLU A 127 -28.03 -11.63 7.91
C GLU A 127 -27.56 -11.15 9.30
N LYS A 128 -26.51 -10.37 9.35
CA LYS A 128 -25.98 -9.80 10.60
C LYS A 128 -26.59 -8.44 10.95
N ASN A 129 -27.51 -7.91 10.14
CA ASN A 129 -28.13 -6.59 10.31
C ASN A 129 -27.10 -5.47 10.56
N ILE A 130 -26.01 -5.50 9.79
CA ILE A 130 -24.92 -4.54 9.93
C ILE A 130 -25.37 -3.17 9.45
N LYS A 131 -25.10 -2.15 10.26
CA LYS A 131 -25.36 -0.74 9.96
C LYS A 131 -24.04 0.03 9.82
N ALA A 132 -24.13 1.23 9.27
CA ALA A 132 -23.01 2.16 9.31
C ALA A 132 -22.58 2.45 10.76
N PRO A 133 -21.33 2.78 11.03
CA PRO A 133 -20.87 3.18 12.38
C PRO A 133 -21.64 4.37 12.95
N THR A 134 -22.24 5.19 12.09
CA THR A 134 -23.14 6.30 12.45
C THR A 134 -24.56 5.85 12.80
N GLY A 135 -24.87 4.54 12.73
CA GLY A 135 -26.19 3.99 12.98
C GLY A 135 -27.15 4.03 11.76
N LYS A 136 -26.74 4.65 10.66
CA LYS A 136 -27.56 4.73 9.44
C LYS A 136 -27.69 3.37 8.76
N LYS A 137 -28.80 3.18 8.05
CA LYS A 137 -29.00 2.00 7.20
C LYS A 137 -28.11 2.05 5.95
N LEU A 138 -27.70 0.89 5.50
CA LEU A 138 -26.89 0.71 4.29
C LEU A 138 -27.79 0.44 3.08
N ALA A 139 -27.44 1.03 1.94
CA ALA A 139 -28.02 0.65 0.67
C ALA A 139 -27.57 -0.78 0.34
N LEU A 140 -28.52 -1.65 -0.03
CA LEU A 140 -28.22 -3.07 -0.31
C LEU A 140 -27.64 -3.26 -1.71
N LYS A 141 -26.57 -2.53 -2.00
CA LYS A 141 -25.86 -2.58 -3.29
C LYS A 141 -24.36 -2.38 -3.04
N ILE A 142 -23.54 -3.30 -3.53
CA ILE A 142 -22.10 -3.12 -3.59
C ILE A 142 -21.74 -2.41 -4.91
N GLU A 143 -20.91 -1.39 -4.81
CA GLU A 143 -20.30 -0.70 -5.94
C GLU A 143 -18.79 -0.93 -5.93
N ARG A 144 -18.18 -1.07 -7.11
CA ARG A 144 -16.72 -1.20 -7.21
C ARG A 144 -16.09 0.17 -7.38
N HIS A 145 -15.33 0.56 -6.37
CA HIS A 145 -14.62 1.83 -6.37
C HIS A 145 -13.18 1.63 -6.84
N SER A 146 -12.83 2.29 -7.96
CA SER A 146 -11.46 2.22 -8.48
C SER A 146 -10.50 2.96 -7.56
N LEU A 147 -9.43 2.29 -7.16
CA LEU A 147 -8.32 2.90 -6.41
C LEU A 147 -7.36 3.69 -7.30
N MET A 148 -7.56 3.68 -8.61
CA MET A 148 -6.76 4.44 -9.57
C MET A 148 -7.17 5.92 -9.58
N MET A 149 -6.20 6.83 -9.37
CA MET A 149 -6.43 8.28 -9.50
C MET A 149 -6.31 8.69 -10.97
N LYS A 150 -7.46 8.90 -11.62
CA LYS A 150 -7.56 9.31 -13.02
C LYS A 150 -7.13 10.75 -13.23
N THR A 151 -6.44 11.00 -14.35
CA THR A 151 -6.09 12.32 -14.86
C THR A 151 -6.10 12.32 -16.39
N THR A 152 -5.73 13.43 -17.02
CA THR A 152 -5.64 13.59 -18.49
C THR A 152 -4.33 14.25 -18.88
N ILE A 153 -3.75 13.81 -19.99
CA ILE A 153 -2.57 14.42 -20.61
C ILE A 153 -3.01 15.12 -21.88
N GLY A 154 -2.63 16.39 -22.07
CA GLY A 154 -2.92 17.15 -23.28
C GLY A 154 -4.41 17.29 -23.60
N GLY A 155 -5.29 17.15 -22.63
CA GLY A 155 -6.74 17.32 -22.75
C GLY A 155 -7.54 16.08 -23.16
N ASN A 156 -6.96 15.10 -23.84
CA ASN A 156 -7.69 13.96 -24.39
C ASN A 156 -7.04 12.58 -24.16
N ILE A 157 -5.80 12.52 -23.69
CA ILE A 157 -5.16 11.24 -23.39
C ILE A 157 -5.49 10.85 -21.95
N GLU A 158 -6.21 9.73 -21.80
CA GLU A 158 -6.50 9.18 -20.49
C GLU A 158 -5.23 8.66 -19.81
N ALA A 159 -5.02 9.09 -18.58
CA ALA A 159 -3.86 8.73 -17.76
C ALA A 159 -4.25 8.57 -16.30
N TYR A 160 -3.34 8.02 -15.53
CA TYR A 160 -3.50 7.83 -14.09
C TYR A 160 -2.22 8.17 -13.36
N ASN A 161 -2.35 8.68 -12.16
CA ASN A 161 -1.25 8.71 -11.21
C ASN A 161 -0.96 7.27 -10.79
N ARG A 162 0.31 6.87 -10.79
CA ARG A 162 0.71 5.49 -10.49
C ARG A 162 0.28 5.07 -9.07
N PRO A 163 -0.38 3.91 -8.88
CA PRO A 163 -0.78 3.40 -7.57
C PRO A 163 0.36 2.68 -6.84
N GLU A 164 1.45 2.40 -7.56
CA GLU A 164 2.65 1.70 -7.10
C GLU A 164 3.85 2.06 -7.97
N THR A 165 5.03 1.68 -7.54
CA THR A 165 6.28 1.93 -8.26
C THR A 165 6.73 0.74 -9.13
N ALA A 166 6.27 -0.48 -8.87
CA ALA A 166 6.71 -1.71 -9.56
C ALA A 166 6.45 -1.69 -11.05
N THR A 167 5.20 -1.47 -11.46
CA THR A 167 4.79 -1.53 -12.87
C THR A 167 5.61 -0.57 -13.75
N THR A 168 5.84 0.66 -13.28
CA THR A 168 6.65 1.63 -14.04
C THR A 168 8.12 1.20 -14.15
N THR A 169 8.64 0.48 -13.15
CA THR A 169 10.00 -0.07 -13.18
C THR A 169 10.14 -1.15 -14.25
N TYR A 170 9.17 -2.06 -14.38
CA TYR A 170 9.23 -3.14 -15.38
C TYR A 170 9.24 -2.64 -16.83
N LEU A 171 8.65 -1.50 -17.12
CA LEU A 171 8.59 -0.94 -18.48
C LEU A 171 9.99 -0.73 -19.10
N GLN A 172 11.00 -0.55 -18.28
CA GLN A 172 12.36 -0.25 -18.74
C GLN A 172 13.29 -1.47 -18.79
N PHE A 173 12.76 -2.69 -18.60
CA PHE A 173 13.55 -3.92 -18.55
C PHE A 173 14.57 -4.04 -19.69
N LYS A 174 14.18 -3.76 -20.94
CA LYS A 174 15.11 -3.83 -22.08
C LYS A 174 16.26 -2.82 -22.00
N ASN A 175 16.00 -1.66 -21.41
CA ASN A 175 17.05 -0.66 -21.21
C ASN A 175 18.00 -1.08 -20.08
N TYR A 176 17.50 -1.70 -19.04
CA TYR A 176 18.32 -2.28 -17.97
C TYR A 176 19.23 -3.38 -18.51
N LEU A 177 18.69 -4.33 -19.30
CA LEU A 177 19.51 -5.38 -19.90
C LEU A 177 20.71 -4.79 -20.65
N LYS A 178 20.50 -3.76 -21.48
CA LYS A 178 21.61 -3.07 -22.17
C LYS A 178 22.60 -2.43 -21.20
N PHE A 179 22.11 -1.77 -20.15
CA PHE A 179 22.97 -1.14 -19.14
C PHE A 179 23.81 -2.18 -18.42
N PHE A 180 23.24 -3.31 -18.05
CA PHE A 180 23.92 -4.43 -17.40
C PHE A 180 24.60 -5.40 -18.40
N ARG A 181 24.75 -5.00 -19.69
CA ARG A 181 25.45 -5.78 -20.74
C ARG A 181 24.88 -7.18 -20.88
N ASP A 182 23.55 -7.31 -20.91
CA ASP A 182 22.80 -8.57 -21.02
C ASP A 182 23.12 -9.60 -19.90
N THR A 183 23.60 -9.12 -18.75
CA THR A 183 23.92 -9.98 -17.59
C THR A 183 22.77 -9.99 -16.58
N LEU A 184 22.40 -11.16 -16.09
CA LEU A 184 21.47 -11.40 -14.99
C LEU A 184 22.18 -12.21 -13.89
N PRO A 185 21.85 -12.05 -12.63
CA PRO A 185 20.81 -11.17 -12.09
C PRO A 185 21.28 -9.72 -11.95
N PHE A 186 20.32 -8.79 -11.91
CA PHE A 186 20.56 -7.41 -11.50
C PHE A 186 19.39 -6.88 -10.67
N GLY A 187 19.63 -5.85 -9.89
CA GLY A 187 18.65 -5.19 -9.05
C GLY A 187 18.51 -3.72 -9.35
N VAL A 188 17.29 -3.22 -9.36
CA VAL A 188 16.97 -1.80 -9.39
C VAL A 188 15.96 -1.48 -8.30
N PHE A 189 15.98 -0.25 -7.77
CA PHE A 189 14.99 0.20 -6.79
C PHE A 189 14.58 1.64 -7.07
N GLN A 190 13.41 2.04 -6.59
CA GLN A 190 13.04 3.44 -6.58
C GLN A 190 12.37 3.83 -5.26
N ILE A 191 12.55 5.10 -4.89
CA ILE A 191 11.81 5.76 -3.82
C ILE A 191 10.98 6.86 -4.46
N GLY A 192 9.66 6.73 -4.47
CA GLY A 192 8.82 7.64 -5.22
C GLY A 192 7.39 7.74 -4.71
N LYS A 193 6.68 8.75 -5.19
CA LYS A 193 5.26 8.95 -4.90
C LYS A 193 4.40 7.90 -5.60
N ALA A 194 3.41 7.40 -4.85
CA ALA A 194 2.31 6.57 -5.35
C ALA A 194 0.98 7.15 -4.84
N PHE A 195 -0.10 6.83 -5.54
CA PHE A 195 -1.41 7.44 -5.33
C PHE A 195 -2.50 6.37 -5.35
N ARG A 196 -3.32 6.34 -4.30
CA ARG A 196 -4.48 5.45 -4.23
C ARG A 196 -5.71 6.23 -3.82
N ASN A 197 -6.75 6.15 -4.62
CA ASN A 197 -8.02 6.82 -4.36
C ASN A 197 -8.81 6.13 -3.24
N GLU A 198 -8.25 6.15 -2.03
CA GLU A 198 -8.83 5.55 -0.83
C GLU A 198 -10.19 6.19 -0.50
N ILE A 199 -11.17 5.37 -0.12
CA ILE A 199 -12.54 5.83 0.13
C ILE A 199 -12.64 6.67 1.39
N SER A 200 -12.10 6.22 2.50
CA SER A 200 -12.18 6.91 3.79
C SER A 200 -10.89 6.74 4.57
N PRO A 201 -9.82 7.43 4.20
CA PRO A 201 -8.57 7.35 4.94
C PRO A 201 -8.72 8.06 6.29
N ARG A 202 -8.84 7.28 7.38
CA ARG A 202 -9.10 7.79 8.74
C ARG A 202 -7.91 7.64 9.69
N GLN A 203 -6.81 7.07 9.23
CA GLN A 203 -5.68 6.72 10.08
C GLN A 203 -4.49 7.69 9.93
N HIS A 204 -4.76 8.97 9.66
CA HIS A 204 -3.73 9.98 9.47
C HIS A 204 -2.69 9.49 8.43
N LEU A 205 -1.38 9.54 8.71
CA LEU A 205 -0.33 9.11 7.80
C LEU A 205 -0.27 7.59 7.54
N LEU A 206 -0.95 6.77 8.33
CA LEU A 206 -0.95 5.31 8.13
C LEU A 206 -1.75 4.88 6.90
N ARG A 207 -2.71 5.73 6.46
CA ARG A 207 -3.46 5.51 5.23
C ARG A 207 -3.67 6.83 4.50
N CYS A 208 -2.89 7.05 3.45
CA CYS A 208 -2.92 8.26 2.65
C CYS A 208 -3.37 7.97 1.23
N ARG A 209 -3.90 9.01 0.55
CA ARG A 209 -4.16 8.98 -0.90
C ARG A 209 -2.92 9.28 -1.72
N GLU A 210 -1.98 10.01 -1.15
CA GLU A 210 -0.65 10.24 -1.68
C GLU A 210 0.38 9.82 -0.64
N PHE A 211 1.30 8.93 -0.98
CA PHE A 211 2.32 8.40 -0.09
C PHE A 211 3.63 8.16 -0.83
N THR A 212 4.71 7.92 -0.10
CA THR A 212 5.99 7.53 -0.68
C THR A 212 6.19 6.05 -0.48
N GLN A 213 6.57 5.37 -1.54
CA GLN A 213 6.89 3.95 -1.56
C GLN A 213 8.37 3.77 -1.90
N ALA A 214 9.02 2.84 -1.21
CA ALA A 214 10.35 2.34 -1.57
C ALA A 214 10.18 0.89 -2.01
N GLU A 215 10.63 0.56 -3.20
CA GLU A 215 10.41 -0.76 -3.79
C GLU A 215 11.59 -1.16 -4.66
N SER A 216 12.02 -2.40 -4.55
CA SER A 216 13.10 -2.97 -5.36
C SER A 216 12.60 -4.11 -6.22
N GLN A 217 13.26 -4.27 -7.38
CA GLN A 217 12.97 -5.32 -8.34
C GLN A 217 14.26 -6.05 -8.69
N THR A 218 14.29 -7.34 -8.44
CA THR A 218 15.38 -8.22 -8.87
C THR A 218 15.00 -8.92 -10.15
N MET A 219 15.79 -8.74 -11.19
CA MET A 219 15.63 -9.42 -12.49
C MET A 219 16.58 -10.61 -12.54
N LEU A 220 16.04 -11.79 -12.75
CA LEU A 220 16.80 -13.04 -12.76
C LEU A 220 16.19 -14.06 -13.74
N PHE A 221 16.95 -15.06 -14.14
CA PHE A 221 16.40 -16.21 -14.87
C PHE A 221 15.49 -17.05 -13.96
N PRO A 222 14.39 -17.64 -14.48
CA PRO A 222 13.47 -18.45 -13.68
C PRO A 222 14.17 -19.55 -12.88
N GLU A 223 15.21 -20.17 -13.46
CA GLU A 223 15.98 -21.25 -12.84
C GLU A 223 16.75 -20.79 -11.60
N MET A 224 17.18 -19.54 -11.58
CA MET A 224 17.91 -18.96 -10.45
C MET A 224 17.02 -18.73 -9.22
N LYS A 225 15.70 -18.68 -9.40
CA LYS A 225 14.75 -18.44 -8.31
C LYS A 225 14.81 -19.53 -7.23
N GLN A 226 15.10 -20.77 -7.63
CA GLN A 226 15.19 -21.91 -6.71
C GLN A 226 16.62 -22.21 -6.25
N ASN A 227 17.63 -21.71 -6.98
CA ASN A 227 19.04 -22.01 -6.76
C ASN A 227 19.85 -20.72 -6.65
N TRP A 228 19.51 -19.88 -5.67
CA TRP A 228 20.22 -18.63 -5.44
C TRP A 228 21.50 -18.88 -4.63
N GLU A 229 22.67 -18.68 -5.24
CA GLU A 229 23.97 -18.98 -4.61
C GLU A 229 24.17 -18.28 -3.27
N LYS A 230 23.76 -17.01 -3.18
CA LYS A 230 23.82 -16.22 -1.92
C LYS A 230 22.94 -16.79 -0.79
N PHE A 231 22.00 -17.68 -1.09
CA PHE A 231 21.22 -18.35 -0.07
C PHE A 231 22.08 -19.25 0.81
N GLU A 232 23.07 -19.92 0.24
CA GLU A 232 24.00 -20.77 0.99
C GLU A 232 24.79 -19.97 2.05
N GLU A 233 25.10 -18.70 1.77
CA GLU A 233 25.78 -17.80 2.71
C GLU A 233 24.85 -17.39 3.86
N ALA A 234 23.57 -17.17 3.59
CA ALA A 234 22.60 -16.63 4.55
C ALA A 234 21.72 -17.68 5.24
N LYS A 235 21.73 -18.96 4.80
CA LYS A 235 20.77 -19.99 5.27
C LYS A 235 20.79 -20.25 6.79
N SER A 236 21.91 -19.96 7.43
CA SER A 236 22.06 -20.06 8.90
C SER A 236 21.65 -18.82 9.66
N ASP A 237 21.44 -17.68 8.96
CA ASP A 237 20.96 -16.47 9.61
C ASP A 237 19.56 -16.69 10.18
N THR A 238 19.32 -16.12 11.34
CA THR A 238 18.02 -16.25 12.02
C THR A 238 17.20 -14.97 11.91
N MET A 239 15.89 -15.15 11.81
CA MET A 239 14.93 -14.07 11.87
C MET A 239 13.75 -14.44 12.78
N PRO A 240 13.11 -13.45 13.44
CA PRO A 240 11.89 -13.70 14.19
C PRO A 240 10.75 -14.02 13.22
N LEU A 241 10.32 -15.28 13.18
CA LEU A 241 9.21 -15.74 12.36
C LEU A 241 7.93 -15.83 13.18
N TRP A 242 6.85 -15.24 12.70
CA TRP A 242 5.53 -15.26 13.31
C TRP A 242 4.48 -15.74 12.31
N THR A 243 4.33 -17.05 12.19
CA THR A 243 3.43 -17.68 11.23
C THR A 243 1.95 -17.41 11.58
N GLU A 244 1.06 -17.52 10.59
CA GLU A 244 -0.39 -17.42 10.79
C GLU A 244 -0.90 -18.34 11.89
N GLN A 245 -0.39 -19.59 11.95
CA GLN A 245 -0.75 -20.55 12.96
C GLN A 245 -0.31 -20.10 14.37
N MET A 246 0.89 -19.53 14.49
CA MET A 246 1.38 -18.99 15.76
C MET A 246 0.52 -17.83 16.23
N GLN A 247 0.13 -16.93 15.30
CA GLN A 247 -0.75 -15.81 15.62
C GLN A 247 -2.14 -16.29 16.09
N LYS A 248 -2.75 -17.27 15.41
CA LYS A 248 -4.02 -17.87 15.82
C LYS A 248 -3.96 -18.52 17.21
N LEU A 249 -2.80 -19.04 17.59
CA LEU A 249 -2.56 -19.66 18.89
C LEU A 249 -2.04 -18.68 19.95
N ALA A 250 -1.99 -17.38 19.64
CA ALA A 250 -1.43 -16.31 20.49
C ALA A 250 -0.01 -16.61 21.00
N LYS A 251 0.81 -17.29 20.18
CA LYS A 251 2.22 -17.57 20.47
C LYS A 251 3.10 -16.39 20.06
N GLU A 252 4.21 -16.21 20.76
CA GLU A 252 5.21 -15.22 20.40
C GLU A 252 6.02 -15.63 19.15
N PRO A 253 6.62 -14.67 18.42
CA PRO A 253 7.56 -14.95 17.34
C PRO A 253 8.71 -15.83 17.83
N GLN A 254 9.20 -16.71 16.96
CA GLN A 254 10.35 -17.58 17.28
C GLN A 254 11.49 -17.30 16.30
N ASP A 255 12.70 -17.17 16.81
CA ASP A 255 13.89 -17.10 15.98
C ASP A 255 14.04 -18.41 15.21
N THR A 256 14.03 -18.29 13.89
CA THR A 256 14.05 -19.40 12.96
C THR A 256 15.12 -19.13 11.92
N SER A 257 15.95 -20.12 11.57
CA SER A 257 16.91 -19.97 10.49
C SER A 257 16.21 -19.84 9.14
N LEU A 258 16.84 -19.14 8.18
CA LEU A 258 16.26 -18.99 6.85
C LEU A 258 16.05 -20.36 6.17
N ALA A 259 16.93 -21.33 6.41
CA ALA A 259 16.76 -22.68 5.91
C ALA A 259 15.49 -23.36 6.43
N GLU A 260 15.16 -23.19 7.72
CA GLU A 260 13.94 -23.76 8.32
C GLU A 260 12.67 -22.97 7.95
N ALA A 261 12.80 -21.69 7.63
CA ALA A 261 11.67 -20.83 7.27
C ALA A 261 11.06 -21.15 5.90
N ILE A 262 11.84 -21.73 4.96
CA ILE A 262 11.39 -22.06 3.59
C ILE A 262 10.25 -23.07 3.58
N GLY A 263 10.09 -23.89 4.60
CA GLY A 263 9.05 -24.93 4.67
C GLY A 263 7.85 -24.57 5.58
N LYS A 264 7.84 -23.38 6.15
CA LYS A 264 6.81 -22.91 7.09
C LYS A 264 5.94 -21.81 6.52
#